data_3374d2658cfd21d567ce2cb0bb0d3cb7
#
_entry.id   3374d2658cfd21d567ce2cb0bb0d3cb7
#
_cell.length_a   1.000
_cell.length_b   1.000
_cell.length_c   1.000
_cell.angle_alpha   90.00
_cell.angle_beta   90.00
_cell.angle_gamma   90.00
#
_symmetry.space_group_name_H-M   'P 1'
#
loop_
_entity.id
_entity.type
_entity.pdbx_description
1 polymer ?
#
loop_
_entity_poly.entity_id
_entity_poly.type
_entity_poly.pdbx_seq_one_letter_code
_entity_poly.pdbx_strand_id
1 'polypeptide(L)'
;MKLHRLTITLALAAICLTATAQEKPILRLSLEEAQKYALEHNAAMQNADLDVKKAELSRWKTFSSMLPQVKAGFDYQNMCGYEMHMGSGLMSISIPMDPNGNFSVTASVALTGAQIVGTMLQNIALQMSDITRQQTEQQTRSSVKSVYVSILVMEQTVGLLDSSLANIERLAATTQASVDVGAAEQVDADKLQVQVASMRNSINSTQRSLQALRNTMLLQLGADVNAELELTTGVNDILSVDNATQLLSHGFDITRNYNYQLLEQSEKIAKHNVTMAWMDFTPTLTAYYQYSKKVYFGEEGMNMTPPNMIGASISIPLLTTGTRVAGIKSAKIDYQETVNNRRQAEDGLRVQYNQLCYDLASALETYDIQSRNLEVSQRVFDNITEKYRYGRASSLEVTNASTDIISAQSNYIQAVMSVLSAQVALEDLLNEK
;
A
#
# COMPACT_ATOMS: atom_id res chain seq x y z
N MET A 1 21.28 -49.20 30.68
CA MET A 1 21.64 -47.83 30.24
C MET A 1 22.26 -47.71 28.85
N LYS A 2 22.83 -48.74 28.24
CA LYS A 2 23.44 -48.66 26.88
C LYS A 2 22.40 -48.85 25.74
N LEU A 3 21.32 -49.59 25.96
CA LEU A 3 20.29 -49.85 24.94
C LEU A 3 19.38 -48.62 24.68
N HIS A 4 19.10 -47.80 25.70
CA HIS A 4 18.27 -46.56 25.54
C HIS A 4 18.99 -45.40 24.79
N ARG A 5 20.33 -45.39 24.83
CA ARG A 5 21.13 -44.43 24.06
C ARG A 5 21.18 -44.74 22.56
N LEU A 6 21.12 -46.03 22.21
CA LEU A 6 21.15 -46.47 20.81
C LEU A 6 19.80 -46.22 20.10
N THR A 7 18.67 -46.33 20.82
CA THR A 7 17.34 -46.06 20.26
C THR A 7 17.08 -44.56 20.07
N ILE A 8 17.64 -43.71 20.93
CA ILE A 8 17.52 -42.24 20.80
C ILE A 8 18.36 -41.70 19.64
N THR A 9 19.57 -42.26 19.41
CA THR A 9 20.41 -41.89 18.27
C THR A 9 19.85 -42.37 16.93
N LEU A 10 19.17 -43.52 16.88
CA LEU A 10 18.50 -44.00 15.66
C LEU A 10 17.24 -43.20 15.36
N ALA A 11 16.49 -42.75 16.38
CA ALA A 11 15.31 -41.87 16.21
C ALA A 11 15.70 -40.45 15.74
N LEU A 12 16.83 -39.89 16.24
CA LEU A 12 17.35 -38.61 15.74
C LEU A 12 17.88 -38.69 14.30
N ALA A 13 18.52 -39.82 13.92
CA ALA A 13 18.97 -40.02 12.55
C ALA A 13 17.81 -40.22 11.55
N ALA A 14 16.69 -40.81 11.98
CA ALA A 14 15.50 -40.95 11.14
C ALA A 14 14.75 -39.62 10.90
N ILE A 15 14.86 -38.63 11.81
CA ILE A 15 14.26 -37.30 11.65
C ILE A 15 15.07 -36.41 10.68
N CYS A 16 16.37 -36.68 10.50
CA CYS A 16 17.22 -35.96 9.54
C CYS A 16 17.08 -36.41 8.08
N LEU A 17 16.41 -37.56 7.79
CA LEU A 17 16.27 -38.10 6.45
C LEU A 17 15.00 -37.73 5.70
N THR A 18 14.12 -36.90 6.28
CA THR A 18 12.98 -36.32 5.59
C THR A 18 13.19 -34.84 5.25
N ALA A 19 14.41 -34.43 4.94
CA ALA A 19 14.60 -33.25 4.11
C ALA A 19 14.20 -33.64 2.68
N THR A 20 12.91 -33.82 2.44
CA THR A 20 12.35 -33.76 1.08
C THR A 20 12.84 -32.45 0.50
N ALA A 21 13.59 -32.50 -0.58
CA ALA A 21 13.77 -31.33 -1.43
C ALA A 21 12.38 -30.79 -1.70
N GLN A 22 12.05 -29.69 -1.07
CA GLN A 22 10.76 -29.03 -1.24
C GLN A 22 10.80 -28.54 -2.68
N GLU A 23 10.13 -29.27 -3.59
CA GLU A 23 9.95 -28.79 -4.96
C GLU A 23 9.42 -27.37 -4.84
N LYS A 24 10.14 -26.43 -5.45
CA LYS A 24 9.73 -25.03 -5.44
C LYS A 24 8.32 -24.97 -6.04
N PRO A 25 7.35 -24.39 -5.35
CA PRO A 25 6.01 -24.26 -5.91
C PRO A 25 6.11 -23.44 -7.18
N ILE A 26 5.66 -23.98 -8.31
CA ILE A 26 5.60 -23.28 -9.59
C ILE A 26 4.26 -22.55 -9.63
N LEU A 27 4.30 -21.21 -9.66
CA LEU A 27 3.13 -20.37 -9.81
C LEU A 27 2.98 -20.01 -11.29
N ARG A 28 1.97 -20.61 -11.93
CA ARG A 28 1.57 -20.28 -13.31
C ARG A 28 0.38 -19.36 -13.27
N LEU A 29 0.54 -18.12 -13.71
CA LEU A 29 -0.47 -17.08 -13.56
C LEU A 29 -0.63 -16.27 -14.85
N SER A 30 -1.87 -16.10 -15.28
CA SER A 30 -2.26 -15.03 -16.18
C SER A 30 -2.28 -13.68 -15.45
N LEU A 31 -2.40 -12.57 -16.17
CA LEU A 31 -2.48 -11.25 -15.54
C LEU A 31 -3.66 -11.15 -14.56
N GLU A 32 -4.83 -11.62 -14.95
CA GLU A 32 -6.04 -11.58 -14.10
C GLU A 32 -5.88 -12.46 -12.85
N GLU A 33 -5.32 -13.67 -13.02
CA GLU A 33 -5.05 -14.58 -11.90
C GLU A 33 -3.99 -14.00 -10.95
N ALA A 34 -2.95 -13.35 -11.48
CA ALA A 34 -1.94 -12.68 -10.68
C ALA A 34 -2.52 -11.52 -9.85
N GLN A 35 -3.37 -10.69 -10.46
CA GLN A 35 -4.09 -9.63 -9.75
C GLN A 35 -5.00 -10.20 -8.66
N LYS A 36 -5.77 -11.23 -8.97
CA LYS A 36 -6.65 -11.89 -7.98
C LYS A 36 -5.84 -12.49 -6.84
N TYR A 37 -4.77 -13.21 -7.14
CA TYR A 37 -3.89 -13.80 -6.14
C TYR A 37 -3.29 -12.74 -5.21
N ALA A 38 -2.83 -11.61 -5.77
CA ALA A 38 -2.32 -10.50 -4.99
C ALA A 38 -3.39 -9.91 -4.06
N LEU A 39 -4.63 -9.73 -4.50
CA LEU A 39 -5.71 -9.24 -3.65
C LEU A 39 -6.00 -10.13 -2.45
N GLU A 40 -5.80 -11.45 -2.59
CA GLU A 40 -6.04 -12.42 -1.52
C GLU A 40 -4.83 -12.55 -0.56
N HIS A 41 -3.60 -12.34 -1.04
CA HIS A 41 -2.38 -12.68 -0.30
C HIS A 41 -1.47 -11.50 0.01
N ASN A 42 -1.61 -10.36 -0.70
CA ASN A 42 -0.76 -9.20 -0.47
C ASN A 42 -0.99 -8.60 0.91
N ALA A 43 0.09 -8.33 1.64
CA ALA A 43 0.05 -7.79 3.00
C ALA A 43 -0.62 -6.41 3.09
N ALA A 44 -0.46 -5.55 2.07
CA ALA A 44 -1.10 -4.24 2.05
C ALA A 44 -2.63 -4.36 1.98
N MET A 45 -3.14 -5.32 1.18
CA MET A 45 -4.57 -5.58 1.07
C MET A 45 -5.13 -6.16 2.38
N GLN A 46 -4.42 -7.14 2.98
CA GLN A 46 -4.80 -7.69 4.30
C GLN A 46 -4.83 -6.61 5.38
N ASN A 47 -3.85 -5.70 5.38
CA ASN A 47 -3.82 -4.57 6.33
C ASN A 47 -4.98 -3.61 6.09
N ALA A 48 -5.33 -3.31 4.83
CA ALA A 48 -6.48 -2.47 4.50
C ALA A 48 -7.80 -3.07 5.00
N ASP A 49 -7.99 -4.39 4.88
CA ASP A 49 -9.15 -5.10 5.45
C ASP A 49 -9.18 -5.04 7.00
N LEU A 50 -8.03 -5.12 7.64
CA LEU A 50 -7.90 -4.97 9.09
C LEU A 50 -8.20 -3.53 9.55
N ASP A 51 -7.82 -2.52 8.77
CA ASP A 51 -8.10 -1.12 9.08
C ASP A 51 -9.60 -0.79 8.99
N VAL A 52 -10.34 -1.40 8.05
CA VAL A 52 -11.81 -1.32 8.02
C VAL A 52 -12.41 -1.89 9.29
N LYS A 53 -11.99 -3.10 9.71
CA LYS A 53 -12.46 -3.73 10.97
C LYS A 53 -12.12 -2.87 12.20
N LYS A 54 -10.93 -2.25 12.20
CA LYS A 54 -10.51 -1.31 13.26
C LYS A 54 -11.38 -0.07 13.31
N ALA A 55 -11.78 0.48 12.16
CA ALA A 55 -12.70 1.60 12.07
C ALA A 55 -14.11 1.23 12.58
N GLU A 56 -14.61 0.01 12.29
CA GLU A 56 -15.85 -0.52 12.83
C GLU A 56 -15.82 -0.62 14.36
N LEU A 57 -14.72 -1.16 14.90
CA LEU A 57 -14.51 -1.25 16.36
C LEU A 57 -14.42 0.13 17.02
N SER A 58 -13.79 1.11 16.34
CA SER A 58 -13.70 2.50 16.81
C SER A 58 -15.07 3.16 16.85
N ARG A 59 -15.91 2.91 15.84
CA ARG A 59 -17.30 3.35 15.82
C ARG A 59 -18.08 2.74 16.98
N TRP A 60 -17.95 1.43 17.19
CA TRP A 60 -18.59 0.75 18.33
C TRP A 60 -18.11 1.28 19.67
N LYS A 61 -16.80 1.52 19.83
CA LYS A 61 -16.21 2.11 21.04
C LYS A 61 -16.81 3.49 21.35
N THR A 62 -16.98 4.33 20.33
CA THR A 62 -17.60 5.67 20.50
C THR A 62 -19.07 5.55 20.88
N PHE A 63 -19.83 4.69 20.19
CA PHE A 63 -21.23 4.44 20.53
C PHE A 63 -21.39 3.85 21.94
N SER A 64 -20.57 2.86 22.31
CA SER A 64 -20.64 2.21 23.63
C SER A 64 -20.27 3.14 24.78
N SER A 65 -19.56 4.25 24.51
CA SER A 65 -19.30 5.28 25.55
C SER A 65 -20.57 6.02 26.02
N MET A 66 -21.66 5.95 25.24
CA MET A 66 -22.97 6.49 25.61
C MET A 66 -23.82 5.50 26.43
N LEU A 67 -23.40 4.24 26.53
CA LEU A 67 -24.06 3.22 27.33
C LEU A 67 -23.62 3.30 28.79
N PRO A 68 -24.42 2.81 29.75
CA PRO A 68 -24.02 2.76 31.15
C PRO A 68 -22.69 2.02 31.35
N GLN A 69 -21.75 2.67 32.02
CA GLN A 69 -20.44 2.11 32.39
C GLN A 69 -20.49 1.67 33.86
N VAL A 70 -20.06 0.45 34.13
CA VAL A 70 -19.97 -0.08 35.50
C VAL A 70 -18.49 -0.17 35.89
N LYS A 71 -18.17 0.44 37.04
CA LYS A 71 -16.81 0.45 37.61
C LYS A 71 -16.88 -0.03 39.05
N ALA A 72 -15.92 -0.86 39.45
CA ALA A 72 -15.69 -1.23 40.84
C ALA A 72 -14.36 -0.59 41.28
N GLY A 73 -14.33 -0.05 42.47
CA GLY A 73 -13.18 0.56 43.10
C GLY A 73 -13.03 0.17 44.55
N PHE A 74 -11.82 0.12 45.05
CA PHE A 74 -11.48 0.01 46.45
C PHE A 74 -10.50 1.11 46.82
N ASP A 75 -10.91 1.95 47.76
CA ASP A 75 -10.09 3.09 48.22
C ASP A 75 -9.74 2.82 49.69
N TYR A 76 -8.47 2.85 50.01
CA TYR A 76 -7.99 2.86 51.41
C TYR A 76 -7.56 4.27 51.78
N GLN A 77 -8.09 4.75 52.92
CA GLN A 77 -7.78 6.07 53.44
C GLN A 77 -7.34 6.00 54.91
N ASN A 78 -6.20 6.58 55.23
CA ASN A 78 -5.71 6.74 56.60
C ASN A 78 -5.39 8.23 56.81
N MET A 79 -6.05 8.86 57.78
CA MET A 79 -5.86 10.27 58.10
C MET A 79 -4.77 10.48 59.17
N CYS A 80 -3.96 9.46 59.44
CA CYS A 80 -2.74 9.55 60.28
C CYS A 80 -2.99 10.16 61.68
N GLY A 81 -4.09 9.75 62.34
CA GLY A 81 -4.42 10.20 63.67
C GLY A 81 -5.08 11.58 63.74
N TYR A 82 -5.63 12.06 62.60
CA TYR A 82 -6.41 13.31 62.62
C TYR A 82 -7.74 13.09 63.36
N GLU A 83 -8.03 14.01 64.31
CA GLU A 83 -9.30 14.05 65.04
C GLU A 83 -10.13 15.26 64.59
N MET A 84 -11.40 15.03 64.30
CA MET A 84 -12.34 16.11 63.96
C MET A 84 -12.95 16.64 65.26
N HIS A 85 -12.73 17.92 65.54
CA HIS A 85 -13.35 18.56 66.69
C HIS A 85 -14.64 19.26 66.28
N MET A 86 -15.78 18.85 66.85
CA MET A 86 -17.11 19.47 66.65
C MET A 86 -17.57 20.15 67.95
N GLY A 87 -18.01 21.42 67.82
CA GLY A 87 -18.45 22.24 68.93
C GLY A 87 -17.42 23.28 69.41
N SER A 88 -17.83 24.13 70.35
CA SER A 88 -16.95 25.16 70.95
C SER A 88 -17.13 25.20 72.47
N GLY A 89 -16.05 25.42 73.22
CA GLY A 89 -16.05 25.52 74.71
C GLY A 89 -16.27 24.18 75.37
N LEU A 90 -17.09 24.13 76.41
CA LEU A 90 -17.35 22.96 77.27
C LEU A 90 -18.11 21.78 76.56
N MET A 91 -18.57 21.96 75.35
CA MET A 91 -19.26 20.92 74.51
C MET A 91 -18.48 20.60 73.24
N SER A 92 -17.16 20.47 73.30
CA SER A 92 -16.38 19.99 72.17
C SER A 92 -16.31 18.45 72.17
N ILE A 93 -16.73 17.82 71.12
CA ILE A 93 -16.63 16.38 70.89
C ILE A 93 -15.48 16.16 69.91
N SER A 94 -14.52 15.33 70.26
CA SER A 94 -13.44 14.89 69.37
C SER A 94 -13.84 13.53 68.75
N ILE A 95 -13.85 13.47 67.45
CA ILE A 95 -14.19 12.26 66.69
C ILE A 95 -12.88 11.80 65.99
N PRO A 96 -12.30 10.65 66.38
CA PRO A 96 -11.13 10.11 65.69
C PRO A 96 -11.51 9.67 64.28
N MET A 97 -10.63 10.04 63.33
CA MET A 97 -10.78 9.65 61.92
C MET A 97 -9.98 8.38 61.64
N ASP A 98 -10.56 7.24 62.00
CA ASP A 98 -9.92 5.93 61.83
C ASP A 98 -9.63 5.58 60.39
N PRO A 99 -8.54 4.81 60.12
CA PRO A 99 -8.27 4.25 58.81
C PRO A 99 -9.48 3.45 58.30
N ASN A 100 -9.84 3.66 57.03
CA ASN A 100 -11.00 2.99 56.46
C ASN A 100 -10.73 2.53 55.02
N GLY A 101 -11.37 1.44 54.65
CA GLY A 101 -11.49 0.94 53.29
C GLY A 101 -12.89 1.18 52.77
N ASN A 102 -13.00 1.68 51.55
CA ASN A 102 -14.28 1.86 50.88
C ASN A 102 -14.32 1.04 49.60
N PHE A 103 -15.17 0.01 49.56
CA PHE A 103 -15.48 -0.71 48.34
C PHE A 103 -16.70 -0.05 47.70
N SER A 104 -16.56 0.30 46.39
CA SER A 104 -17.64 0.94 45.65
C SER A 104 -17.89 0.26 44.31
N VAL A 105 -19.14 0.15 43.91
CA VAL A 105 -19.55 -0.23 42.55
C VAL A 105 -20.45 0.90 42.05
N THR A 106 -19.99 1.55 40.95
CA THR A 106 -20.70 2.67 40.34
C THR A 106 -21.10 2.34 38.90
N ALA A 107 -22.40 2.37 38.64
CA ALA A 107 -22.94 2.38 37.27
C ALA A 107 -23.25 3.83 36.87
N SER A 108 -22.67 4.33 35.82
CA SER A 108 -22.88 5.71 35.38
C SER A 108 -23.08 5.82 33.87
N VAL A 109 -23.91 6.77 33.46
CA VAL A 109 -24.11 7.16 32.06
C VAL A 109 -23.96 8.67 31.96
N ALA A 110 -23.20 9.12 30.93
CA ALA A 110 -23.08 10.53 30.61
C ALA A 110 -23.47 10.74 29.14
N LEU A 111 -24.37 11.67 28.90
CA LEU A 111 -24.85 12.04 27.56
C LEU A 111 -24.43 13.48 27.26
N THR A 112 -23.69 13.64 26.18
CA THR A 112 -23.21 14.94 25.67
C THR A 112 -23.55 15.09 24.21
N GLY A 113 -23.78 16.31 23.74
CA GLY A 113 -23.94 16.60 22.31
C GLY A 113 -22.72 16.21 21.48
N ALA A 114 -21.52 16.31 22.07
CA ALA A 114 -20.26 15.93 21.46
C ALA A 114 -20.19 14.42 21.14
N GLN A 115 -20.76 13.55 21.97
CA GLN A 115 -20.81 12.11 21.70
C GLN A 115 -21.67 11.78 20.47
N ILE A 116 -22.77 12.48 20.26
CA ILE A 116 -23.67 12.31 19.10
C ILE A 116 -22.90 12.66 17.82
N VAL A 117 -22.25 13.84 17.79
CA VAL A 117 -21.45 14.26 16.64
C VAL A 117 -20.23 13.33 16.46
N GLY A 118 -19.62 12.89 17.56
CA GLY A 118 -18.53 11.90 17.56
C GLY A 118 -18.92 10.62 16.85
N THR A 119 -20.14 10.11 17.06
CA THR A 119 -20.65 8.93 16.34
C THR A 119 -20.82 9.19 14.83
N MET A 120 -21.27 10.40 14.44
CA MET A 120 -21.35 10.79 13.03
C MET A 120 -19.96 10.84 12.39
N LEU A 121 -18.97 11.40 13.09
CA LEU A 121 -17.56 11.44 12.63
C LEU A 121 -16.99 10.03 12.45
N GLN A 122 -17.29 9.09 13.36
CA GLN A 122 -16.85 7.69 13.23
C GLN A 122 -17.50 6.98 12.04
N ASN A 123 -18.75 7.32 11.68
CA ASN A 123 -19.37 6.79 10.45
C ASN A 123 -18.64 7.28 9.19
N ILE A 124 -18.23 8.55 9.17
CA ILE A 124 -17.45 9.10 8.04
C ILE A 124 -16.05 8.46 8.02
N ALA A 125 -15.40 8.29 9.16
CA ALA A 125 -14.11 7.62 9.27
C ALA A 125 -14.17 6.17 8.76
N LEU A 126 -15.27 5.45 9.01
CA LEU A 126 -15.50 4.11 8.46
C LEU A 126 -15.62 4.15 6.92
N GLN A 127 -16.39 5.11 6.37
CA GLN A 127 -16.49 5.30 4.92
C GLN A 127 -15.13 5.64 4.29
N MET A 128 -14.32 6.48 4.96
CA MET A 128 -12.95 6.77 4.49
C MET A 128 -12.07 5.53 4.50
N SER A 129 -12.18 4.69 5.52
CA SER A 129 -11.42 3.43 5.60
C SER A 129 -11.80 2.47 4.45
N ASP A 130 -13.10 2.41 4.10
CA ASP A 130 -13.58 1.60 2.98
C ASP A 130 -13.07 2.16 1.62
N ILE A 131 -13.12 3.48 1.42
CA ILE A 131 -12.55 4.12 0.23
C ILE A 131 -11.04 3.85 0.13
N THR A 132 -10.30 3.95 1.25
CA THR A 132 -8.87 3.65 1.30
C THR A 132 -8.59 2.17 0.96
N ARG A 133 -9.43 1.25 1.43
CA ARG A 133 -9.37 -0.16 1.05
C ARG A 133 -9.54 -0.35 -0.46
N GLN A 134 -10.54 0.30 -1.07
CA GLN A 134 -10.78 0.25 -2.52
C GLN A 134 -9.61 0.87 -3.30
N GLN A 135 -9.04 1.97 -2.81
CA GLN A 135 -7.82 2.57 -3.37
C GLN A 135 -6.63 1.62 -3.30
N THR A 136 -6.45 0.92 -2.17
CA THR A 136 -5.39 -0.09 -2.01
C THR A 136 -5.60 -1.27 -2.96
N GLU A 137 -6.84 -1.70 -3.19
CA GLU A 137 -7.18 -2.73 -4.17
C GLU A 137 -6.76 -2.29 -5.57
N GLN A 138 -7.13 -1.09 -6.01
CA GLN A 138 -6.74 -0.53 -7.29
C GLN A 138 -5.21 -0.44 -7.42
N GLN A 139 -4.54 0.16 -6.43
CA GLN A 139 -3.08 0.30 -6.40
C GLN A 139 -2.37 -1.07 -6.50
N THR A 140 -2.89 -2.09 -5.84
CA THR A 140 -2.34 -3.45 -5.90
C THR A 140 -2.50 -4.03 -7.30
N ARG A 141 -3.66 -3.88 -7.93
CA ARG A 141 -3.91 -4.31 -9.32
C ARG A 141 -2.97 -3.62 -10.31
N SER A 142 -2.84 -2.30 -10.22
CA SER A 142 -1.97 -1.48 -11.08
C SER A 142 -0.49 -1.83 -10.90
N SER A 143 -0.05 -2.03 -9.65
CA SER A 143 1.33 -2.42 -9.35
C SER A 143 1.66 -3.82 -9.90
N VAL A 144 0.76 -4.79 -9.73
CA VAL A 144 0.91 -6.14 -10.29
C VAL A 144 0.95 -6.07 -11.82
N LYS A 145 0.04 -5.33 -12.47
CA LYS A 145 0.01 -5.14 -13.92
C LYS A 145 1.32 -4.54 -14.44
N SER A 146 1.82 -3.50 -13.78
CA SER A 146 3.08 -2.82 -14.15
C SER A 146 4.29 -3.77 -14.11
N VAL A 147 4.44 -4.55 -13.03
CA VAL A 147 5.56 -5.52 -12.91
C VAL A 147 5.37 -6.70 -13.85
N TYR A 148 4.14 -7.21 -14.02
CA TYR A 148 3.82 -8.28 -14.97
C TYR A 148 4.26 -7.90 -16.39
N VAL A 149 3.85 -6.74 -16.85
CA VAL A 149 4.23 -6.19 -18.16
C VAL A 149 5.74 -6.01 -18.28
N SER A 150 6.39 -5.49 -17.22
CA SER A 150 7.84 -5.31 -17.21
C SER A 150 8.60 -6.63 -17.37
N ILE A 151 8.11 -7.72 -16.76
CA ILE A 151 8.67 -9.06 -16.93
C ILE A 151 8.54 -9.52 -18.38
N LEU A 152 7.34 -9.44 -18.95
CA LEU A 152 7.07 -9.88 -20.33
C LEU A 152 7.95 -9.13 -21.36
N VAL A 153 8.05 -7.81 -21.21
CA VAL A 153 8.90 -6.99 -22.09
C VAL A 153 10.37 -7.36 -21.93
N MET A 154 10.83 -7.63 -20.70
CA MET A 154 12.19 -8.06 -20.44
C MET A 154 12.49 -9.45 -21.01
N GLU A 155 11.54 -10.40 -20.95
CA GLU A 155 11.63 -11.71 -21.60
C GLU A 155 11.72 -11.58 -23.11
N GLN A 156 10.92 -10.72 -23.73
CA GLN A 156 10.99 -10.42 -25.15
C GLN A 156 12.36 -9.81 -25.52
N THR A 157 12.90 -8.93 -24.66
CA THR A 157 14.23 -8.35 -24.83
C THR A 157 15.32 -9.42 -24.87
N VAL A 158 15.29 -10.35 -23.91
CA VAL A 158 16.25 -11.47 -23.88
C VAL A 158 16.16 -12.28 -25.17
N GLY A 159 14.95 -12.61 -25.63
CA GLY A 159 14.75 -13.36 -26.88
C GLY A 159 15.30 -12.65 -28.12
N LEU A 160 15.13 -11.33 -28.22
CA LEU A 160 15.68 -10.53 -29.32
C LEU A 160 17.23 -10.47 -29.28
N LEU A 161 17.81 -10.29 -28.10
CA LEU A 161 19.26 -10.27 -27.90
C LEU A 161 19.88 -11.65 -28.17
N ASP A 162 19.25 -12.75 -27.75
CA ASP A 162 19.71 -14.12 -28.04
C ASP A 162 19.70 -14.40 -29.54
N SER A 163 18.66 -13.99 -30.26
CA SER A 163 18.58 -14.12 -31.72
C SER A 163 19.69 -13.33 -32.41
N SER A 164 19.95 -12.11 -31.96
CA SER A 164 21.02 -11.27 -32.48
C SER A 164 22.40 -11.86 -32.18
N LEU A 165 22.62 -12.39 -30.96
CA LEU A 165 23.85 -13.07 -30.58
C LEU A 165 24.14 -14.25 -31.49
N ALA A 166 23.15 -15.13 -31.73
CA ALA A 166 23.30 -16.30 -32.59
C ALA A 166 23.71 -15.92 -34.02
N ASN A 167 23.22 -14.80 -34.53
CA ASN A 167 23.60 -14.28 -35.85
C ASN A 167 25.06 -13.79 -35.88
N ILE A 168 25.46 -13.02 -34.84
CA ILE A 168 26.84 -12.47 -34.77
C ILE A 168 27.84 -13.60 -34.50
N GLU A 169 27.54 -14.59 -33.68
CA GLU A 169 28.40 -15.75 -33.43
C GLU A 169 28.64 -16.56 -34.72
N ARG A 170 27.58 -16.78 -35.51
CA ARG A 170 27.69 -17.44 -36.79
C ARG A 170 28.60 -16.65 -37.77
N LEU A 171 28.45 -15.33 -37.77
CA LEU A 171 29.27 -14.45 -38.57
C LEU A 171 30.74 -14.46 -38.13
N ALA A 172 31.00 -14.37 -36.82
CA ALA A 172 32.33 -14.46 -36.24
C ALA A 172 33.06 -15.77 -36.61
N ALA A 173 32.34 -16.90 -36.54
CA ALA A 173 32.87 -18.20 -36.94
C ALA A 173 33.21 -18.26 -38.45
N THR A 174 32.34 -17.72 -39.30
CA THR A 174 32.59 -17.66 -40.74
C THR A 174 33.80 -16.76 -41.09
N THR A 175 33.91 -15.61 -40.39
CA THR A 175 35.03 -14.69 -40.56
C THR A 175 36.34 -15.34 -40.11
N GLN A 176 36.36 -16.02 -38.98
CA GLN A 176 37.55 -16.74 -38.50
C GLN A 176 38.01 -17.82 -39.52
N ALA A 177 37.05 -18.58 -40.05
CA ALA A 177 37.36 -19.57 -41.09
C ALA A 177 37.96 -18.90 -42.36
N SER A 178 37.52 -17.71 -42.70
CA SER A 178 38.08 -16.91 -43.80
C SER A 178 39.50 -16.39 -43.49
N VAL A 179 39.78 -16.05 -42.25
CA VAL A 179 41.14 -15.71 -41.78
C VAL A 179 42.08 -16.89 -41.89
N ASP A 180 41.63 -18.10 -41.45
CA ASP A 180 42.44 -19.32 -41.43
C ASP A 180 42.87 -19.73 -42.83
N VAL A 181 42.14 -19.39 -43.87
CA VAL A 181 42.50 -19.62 -45.28
C VAL A 181 43.13 -18.38 -45.96
N GLY A 182 43.41 -17.32 -45.21
CA GLY A 182 44.05 -16.07 -45.72
C GLY A 182 43.15 -15.20 -46.55
N ALA A 183 41.82 -15.34 -46.48
CA ALA A 183 40.83 -14.58 -47.22
C ALA A 183 40.26 -13.35 -46.44
N ALA A 184 40.57 -13.21 -45.17
CA ALA A 184 40.20 -12.08 -44.32
C ALA A 184 41.32 -11.73 -43.33
N GLU A 185 41.28 -10.53 -42.73
CA GLU A 185 42.23 -10.08 -41.74
C GLU A 185 41.83 -10.54 -40.31
N GLN A 186 42.81 -10.87 -39.46
CA GLN A 186 42.58 -11.25 -38.07
C GLN A 186 41.82 -10.19 -37.27
N VAL A 187 42.10 -8.90 -37.57
CA VAL A 187 41.42 -7.75 -36.93
C VAL A 187 39.90 -7.77 -37.15
N ASP A 188 39.43 -8.31 -38.26
CA ASP A 188 37.99 -8.42 -38.54
C ASP A 188 37.31 -9.49 -37.69
N ALA A 189 37.98 -10.63 -37.49
CA ALA A 189 37.50 -11.68 -36.58
C ALA A 189 37.53 -11.19 -35.13
N ASP A 190 38.58 -10.49 -34.70
CA ASP A 190 38.72 -9.95 -33.35
C ASP A 190 37.62 -8.93 -33.02
N LYS A 191 37.24 -8.03 -33.95
CA LYS A 191 36.11 -7.10 -33.77
C LYS A 191 34.80 -7.83 -33.52
N LEU A 192 34.52 -8.88 -34.28
CA LEU A 192 33.28 -9.68 -34.09
C LEU A 192 33.30 -10.45 -32.77
N GLN A 193 34.47 -10.94 -32.32
CA GLN A 193 34.61 -11.56 -31.01
C GLN A 193 34.32 -10.58 -29.84
N VAL A 194 34.79 -9.34 -29.95
CA VAL A 194 34.47 -8.27 -28.98
C VAL A 194 32.96 -8.00 -28.95
N GLN A 195 32.32 -7.98 -30.14
CA GLN A 195 30.86 -7.80 -30.21
C GLN A 195 30.07 -8.94 -29.58
N VAL A 196 30.49 -10.20 -29.83
CA VAL A 196 29.92 -11.38 -29.17
C VAL A 196 30.06 -11.28 -27.66
N ALA A 197 31.24 -10.93 -27.14
CA ALA A 197 31.46 -10.77 -25.70
C ALA A 197 30.59 -9.68 -25.07
N SER A 198 30.47 -8.53 -25.75
CA SER A 198 29.63 -7.40 -25.35
C SER A 198 28.15 -7.82 -25.27
N MET A 199 27.65 -8.52 -26.29
CA MET A 199 26.28 -8.98 -26.35
C MET A 199 25.95 -10.02 -25.27
N ARG A 200 26.84 -10.99 -25.04
CA ARG A 200 26.69 -11.95 -23.94
C ARG A 200 26.62 -11.25 -22.58
N ASN A 201 27.43 -10.22 -22.37
CA ASN A 201 27.40 -9.44 -21.14
C ASN A 201 26.03 -8.69 -20.98
N SER A 202 25.50 -8.13 -22.07
CA SER A 202 24.18 -7.48 -22.08
C SER A 202 23.06 -8.47 -21.75
N ILE A 203 23.07 -9.67 -22.36
CA ILE A 203 22.10 -10.72 -22.06
C ILE A 203 22.16 -11.13 -20.59
N ASN A 204 23.35 -11.40 -20.05
CA ASN A 204 23.52 -11.75 -18.65
C ASN A 204 23.04 -10.66 -17.69
N SER A 205 23.22 -9.37 -18.06
CA SER A 205 22.71 -8.24 -17.28
C SER A 205 21.18 -8.18 -17.31
N THR A 206 20.59 -8.36 -18.49
CA THR A 206 19.13 -8.37 -18.69
C THR A 206 18.48 -9.55 -17.95
N GLN A 207 19.10 -10.74 -17.97
CA GLN A 207 18.61 -11.89 -17.23
C GLN A 207 18.64 -11.68 -15.71
N ARG A 208 19.67 -11.00 -15.16
CA ARG A 208 19.71 -10.61 -13.75
C ARG A 208 18.61 -9.62 -13.40
N SER A 209 18.34 -8.65 -14.27
CA SER A 209 17.24 -7.69 -14.10
C SER A 209 15.87 -8.38 -14.15
N LEU A 210 15.69 -9.33 -15.06
CA LEU A 210 14.50 -10.17 -15.16
C LEU A 210 14.26 -10.96 -13.86
N GLN A 211 15.32 -11.57 -13.30
CA GLN A 211 15.19 -12.28 -12.03
C GLN A 211 14.81 -11.34 -10.87
N ALA A 212 15.34 -10.13 -10.84
CA ALA A 212 14.96 -9.12 -9.85
C ALA A 212 13.47 -8.71 -9.98
N LEU A 213 12.97 -8.56 -11.21
CA LEU A 213 11.55 -8.28 -11.46
C LEU A 213 10.65 -9.45 -11.03
N ARG A 214 11.05 -10.71 -11.30
CA ARG A 214 10.32 -11.89 -10.83
C ARG A 214 10.25 -11.94 -9.31
N ASN A 215 11.34 -11.65 -8.61
CA ASN A 215 11.34 -11.57 -7.15
C ASN A 215 10.43 -10.43 -6.63
N THR A 216 10.41 -9.28 -7.31
CA THR A 216 9.51 -8.17 -7.00
C THR A 216 8.05 -8.57 -7.19
N MET A 217 7.74 -9.31 -8.25
CA MET A 217 6.42 -9.85 -8.51
C MET A 217 5.95 -10.79 -7.40
N LEU A 218 6.79 -11.75 -7.00
CA LEU A 218 6.49 -12.68 -5.89
C LEU A 218 6.20 -11.92 -4.59
N LEU A 219 6.96 -10.85 -4.31
CA LEU A 219 6.72 -9.98 -3.15
C LEU A 219 5.36 -9.27 -3.26
N GLN A 220 5.03 -8.71 -4.44
CA GLN A 220 3.75 -8.05 -4.65
C GLN A 220 2.56 -9.02 -4.61
N LEU A 221 2.75 -10.24 -5.06
CA LEU A 221 1.77 -11.31 -4.92
C LEU A 221 1.56 -11.75 -3.46
N GLY A 222 2.51 -11.48 -2.55
CA GLY A 222 2.51 -12.04 -1.20
C GLY A 222 2.84 -13.54 -1.19
N ALA A 223 3.53 -14.02 -2.24
CA ALA A 223 3.96 -15.42 -2.40
C ALA A 223 5.35 -15.65 -1.77
N ASP A 224 5.75 -16.93 -1.64
CA ASP A 224 7.10 -17.27 -1.23
C ASP A 224 8.11 -16.75 -2.28
N VAL A 225 9.08 -15.94 -1.84
CA VAL A 225 10.13 -15.38 -2.70
C VAL A 225 11.03 -16.44 -3.38
N ASN A 226 10.98 -17.69 -2.90
CA ASN A 226 11.68 -18.82 -3.50
C ASN A 226 10.82 -19.59 -4.52
N ALA A 227 9.55 -19.24 -4.69
CA ALA A 227 8.68 -19.86 -5.69
C ALA A 227 9.20 -19.59 -7.11
N GLU A 228 8.90 -20.48 -8.04
CA GLU A 228 9.16 -20.27 -9.46
C GLU A 228 7.91 -19.62 -10.10
N LEU A 229 8.12 -18.54 -10.86
CA LEU A 229 7.04 -17.79 -11.48
C LEU A 229 7.06 -18.01 -12.99
N GLU A 230 5.93 -18.45 -13.54
CA GLU A 230 5.69 -18.60 -14.98
C GLU A 230 4.46 -17.77 -15.38
N LEU A 231 4.66 -16.82 -16.31
CA LEU A 231 3.59 -15.94 -16.81
C LEU A 231 2.96 -16.57 -18.06
N THR A 232 1.64 -16.58 -18.13
CA THR A 232 0.91 -17.25 -19.23
C THR A 232 0.34 -16.29 -20.27
N THR A 233 0.14 -15.00 -19.93
CA THR A 233 -0.35 -13.96 -20.87
C THR A 233 0.83 -13.35 -21.62
N GLY A 234 0.70 -13.19 -22.95
CA GLY A 234 1.74 -12.60 -23.78
C GLY A 234 1.72 -11.07 -23.81
N VAL A 235 2.83 -10.44 -24.25
CA VAL A 235 2.90 -8.96 -24.40
C VAL A 235 1.85 -8.46 -25.36
N ASN A 236 1.64 -9.15 -26.48
CA ASN A 236 0.70 -8.74 -27.54
C ASN A 236 -0.77 -8.80 -27.08
N ASP A 237 -1.07 -9.59 -26.05
CA ASP A 237 -2.43 -9.69 -25.48
C ASP A 237 -2.74 -8.49 -24.58
N ILE A 238 -1.70 -7.86 -24.02
CA ILE A 238 -1.81 -6.69 -23.13
C ILE A 238 -1.64 -5.38 -23.90
N LEU A 239 -0.68 -5.35 -24.85
CA LEU A 239 -0.41 -4.19 -25.69
C LEU A 239 -1.46 -4.07 -26.79
N SER A 240 -2.55 -3.38 -26.50
CA SER A 240 -3.57 -3.04 -27.50
C SER A 240 -3.54 -1.54 -27.77
N VAL A 241 -3.03 -1.15 -28.95
CA VAL A 241 -3.01 0.25 -29.41
C VAL A 241 -4.44 0.80 -29.50
N ASP A 242 -5.40 -0.03 -29.87
CA ASP A 242 -6.83 0.34 -29.96
C ASP A 242 -7.39 0.68 -28.58
N ASN A 243 -7.12 -0.14 -27.56
CA ASN A 243 -7.53 0.12 -26.17
C ASN A 243 -6.88 1.39 -25.63
N ALA A 244 -5.57 1.59 -25.85
CA ALA A 244 -4.87 2.80 -25.46
C ALA A 244 -5.44 4.05 -26.13
N THR A 245 -5.84 3.96 -27.41
CA THR A 245 -6.48 5.06 -28.14
C THR A 245 -7.90 5.33 -27.62
N GLN A 246 -8.65 4.30 -27.24
CA GLN A 246 -9.97 4.47 -26.62
C GLN A 246 -9.89 5.19 -25.29
N LEU A 247 -8.89 4.89 -24.45
CA LEU A 247 -8.67 5.60 -23.19
C LEU A 247 -8.53 7.11 -23.37
N LEU A 248 -7.89 7.58 -24.46
CA LEU A 248 -7.77 9.00 -24.77
C LEU A 248 -9.12 9.68 -25.09
N SER A 249 -10.13 8.90 -25.47
CA SER A 249 -11.48 9.41 -25.78
C SER A 249 -12.41 9.42 -24.55
N HIS A 250 -12.05 8.75 -23.45
CA HIS A 250 -12.82 8.73 -22.23
C HIS A 250 -12.74 10.07 -21.50
N GLY A 251 -13.89 10.60 -21.12
CA GLY A 251 -13.97 11.82 -20.30
C GLY A 251 -13.55 11.53 -18.86
N PHE A 252 -12.88 12.48 -18.22
CA PHE A 252 -12.48 12.36 -16.81
C PHE A 252 -13.65 12.68 -15.87
N ASP A 253 -14.19 11.65 -15.21
CA ASP A 253 -15.14 11.82 -14.11
C ASP A 253 -14.40 11.82 -12.77
N ILE A 254 -14.14 13.01 -12.23
CA ILE A 254 -13.41 13.20 -11.00
C ILE A 254 -14.07 12.52 -9.79
N THR A 255 -15.39 12.34 -9.80
CA THR A 255 -16.14 11.76 -8.68
C THR A 255 -15.81 10.29 -8.46
N ARG A 256 -15.28 9.62 -9.48
CA ARG A 256 -14.82 8.22 -9.41
C ARG A 256 -13.43 8.08 -8.79
N ASN A 257 -12.65 9.18 -8.76
CA ASN A 257 -11.28 9.13 -8.22
C ASN A 257 -11.28 9.02 -6.69
N TYR A 258 -10.59 8.03 -6.14
CA TYR A 258 -10.56 7.76 -4.70
C TYR A 258 -9.94 8.90 -3.89
N ASN A 259 -8.90 9.57 -4.42
CA ASN A 259 -8.31 10.72 -3.73
C ASN A 259 -9.31 11.85 -3.59
N TYR A 260 -10.11 12.12 -4.62
CA TYR A 260 -11.18 13.11 -4.56
C TYR A 260 -12.27 12.71 -3.57
N GLN A 261 -12.70 11.45 -3.58
CA GLN A 261 -13.69 10.93 -2.62
C GLN A 261 -13.21 11.07 -1.18
N LEU A 262 -11.92 10.78 -0.88
CA LEU A 262 -11.33 10.99 0.44
C LEU A 262 -11.35 12.46 0.86
N LEU A 263 -11.10 13.39 -0.06
CA LEU A 263 -11.18 14.83 0.20
C LEU A 263 -12.62 15.30 0.47
N GLU A 264 -13.61 14.74 -0.23
CA GLU A 264 -15.02 14.99 0.07
C GLU A 264 -15.40 14.51 1.49
N GLN A 265 -14.93 13.33 1.90
CA GLN A 265 -15.16 12.85 3.26
C GLN A 265 -14.44 13.74 4.29
N SER A 266 -13.21 14.20 3.99
CA SER A 266 -12.46 15.12 4.84
C SER A 266 -13.20 16.46 5.01
N GLU A 267 -13.83 16.98 3.95
CA GLU A 267 -14.68 18.17 4.02
C GLU A 267 -15.90 17.95 4.93
N LYS A 268 -16.55 16.77 4.84
CA LYS A 268 -17.65 16.40 5.74
C LYS A 268 -17.19 16.33 7.19
N ILE A 269 -16.00 15.77 7.47
CA ILE A 269 -15.40 15.75 8.82
C ILE A 269 -15.21 17.19 9.32
N ALA A 270 -14.58 18.06 8.54
CA ALA A 270 -14.34 19.44 8.92
C ALA A 270 -15.65 20.19 9.20
N LYS A 271 -16.70 19.96 8.39
CA LYS A 271 -18.05 20.49 8.63
C LYS A 271 -18.65 19.99 9.95
N HIS A 272 -18.53 18.70 10.25
CA HIS A 272 -19.00 18.13 11.51
C HIS A 272 -18.18 18.60 12.71
N ASN A 273 -16.89 18.91 12.54
CA ASN A 273 -16.07 19.52 13.59
C ASN A 273 -16.57 20.93 13.96
N VAL A 274 -17.09 21.70 13.01
CA VAL A 274 -17.79 22.96 13.33
C VAL A 274 -19.01 22.67 14.21
N THR A 275 -19.79 21.63 13.88
CA THR A 275 -20.94 21.21 14.71
C THR A 275 -20.47 20.72 16.08
N MET A 276 -19.36 19.97 16.15
CA MET A 276 -18.75 19.52 17.41
C MET A 276 -18.40 20.71 18.31
N ALA A 277 -17.78 21.76 17.77
CA ALA A 277 -17.47 22.98 18.52
C ALA A 277 -18.73 23.71 19.03
N TRP A 278 -19.87 23.61 18.34
CA TRP A 278 -21.14 24.10 18.84
C TRP A 278 -21.70 23.25 19.98
N MET A 279 -21.41 21.93 20.01
CA MET A 279 -21.87 21.04 21.08
C MET A 279 -21.23 21.38 22.45
N ASP A 280 -20.13 22.12 22.49
CA ASP A 280 -19.54 22.62 23.73
C ASP A 280 -20.47 23.60 24.49
N PHE A 281 -21.49 24.15 23.86
CA PHE A 281 -22.53 24.96 24.49
C PHE A 281 -23.72 24.14 24.99
N THR A 282 -23.81 22.87 24.67
CA THR A 282 -24.93 22.01 25.07
C THR A 282 -24.76 21.51 26.50
N PRO A 283 -25.89 21.30 27.24
CA PRO A 283 -25.84 20.70 28.56
C PRO A 283 -25.27 19.29 28.51
N THR A 284 -24.54 18.92 29.56
CA THR A 284 -24.14 17.52 29.83
C THR A 284 -25.07 16.92 30.86
N LEU A 285 -25.71 15.82 30.52
CA LEU A 285 -26.55 15.02 31.41
C LEU A 285 -25.76 13.84 31.94
N THR A 286 -25.68 13.68 33.27
CA THR A 286 -25.03 12.53 33.90
C THR A 286 -26.03 11.90 34.89
N ALA A 287 -26.15 10.58 34.84
CA ALA A 287 -26.89 9.81 35.84
C ALA A 287 -26.02 8.68 36.37
N TYR A 288 -26.12 8.38 37.64
CA TYR A 288 -25.36 7.32 38.26
C TYR A 288 -26.13 6.61 39.39
N TYR A 289 -25.78 5.35 39.57
CA TYR A 289 -26.10 4.56 40.75
C TYR A 289 -24.80 4.07 41.36
N GLN A 290 -24.65 4.25 42.67
CA GLN A 290 -23.47 3.82 43.40
C GLN A 290 -23.89 2.97 44.62
N TYR A 291 -23.30 1.79 44.70
CA TYR A 291 -23.26 1.00 45.93
C TYR A 291 -21.90 1.19 46.56
N SER A 292 -21.85 1.51 47.89
CA SER A 292 -20.62 1.62 48.63
C SER A 292 -20.68 0.92 49.98
N LYS A 293 -19.63 0.19 50.35
CA LYS A 293 -19.46 -0.44 51.64
C LYS A 293 -18.15 0.03 52.28
N LYS A 294 -18.26 0.78 53.34
CA LYS A 294 -17.14 1.29 54.10
C LYS A 294 -16.80 0.35 55.24
N VAL A 295 -15.55 0.05 55.46
CA VAL A 295 -15.03 -0.79 56.57
C VAL A 295 -13.97 0.05 57.31
N TYR A 296 -14.11 0.19 58.61
CA TYR A 296 -13.17 0.87 59.48
C TYR A 296 -12.23 -0.15 60.08
N PHE A 297 -10.92 0.24 60.22
CA PHE A 297 -9.86 -0.61 60.75
C PHE A 297 -9.49 -0.19 62.19
N GLY A 298 -10.34 0.61 62.90
CA GLY A 298 -10.20 1.06 64.28
C GLY A 298 -11.40 0.74 65.12
N GLU A 299 -11.53 1.35 66.32
CA GLU A 299 -12.71 1.26 67.15
C GLU A 299 -13.90 1.93 66.46
N GLU A 300 -15.09 1.37 66.55
CA GLU A 300 -16.32 1.61 65.78
C GLU A 300 -16.51 3.07 65.26
N GLY A 301 -16.06 3.36 64.07
CA GLY A 301 -16.38 4.60 63.37
C GLY A 301 -17.83 4.65 62.93
N MET A 302 -18.54 5.75 63.19
CA MET A 302 -19.94 5.92 62.82
C MET A 302 -20.02 6.05 61.29
N ASN A 303 -20.53 5.01 60.61
CA ASN A 303 -20.73 5.04 59.15
C ASN A 303 -21.97 5.85 58.80
N MET A 304 -21.78 7.11 58.43
CA MET A 304 -22.86 8.02 58.00
C MET A 304 -23.11 7.99 56.47
N THR A 305 -22.38 7.14 55.73
CA THR A 305 -22.51 7.05 54.26
C THR A 305 -23.58 6.03 53.90
N PRO A 306 -24.68 6.39 53.21
CA PRO A 306 -25.69 5.44 52.77
C PRO A 306 -25.04 4.42 51.81
N PRO A 307 -25.38 3.13 51.95
CA PRO A 307 -24.80 2.08 51.10
C PRO A 307 -25.25 2.18 49.64
N ASN A 308 -26.38 2.78 49.36
CA ASN A 308 -26.94 2.96 48.02
C ASN A 308 -27.21 4.43 47.76
N MET A 309 -26.75 4.94 46.64
CA MET A 309 -26.96 6.31 46.19
C MET A 309 -27.33 6.32 44.71
N ILE A 310 -28.38 7.04 44.36
CA ILE A 310 -28.72 7.36 42.97
C ILE A 310 -28.69 8.87 42.80
N GLY A 311 -28.10 9.30 41.71
CA GLY A 311 -28.03 10.72 41.41
C GLY A 311 -28.12 11.01 39.92
N ALA A 312 -28.60 12.20 39.59
CA ALA A 312 -28.55 12.75 38.27
C ALA A 312 -28.12 14.23 38.36
N SER A 313 -27.30 14.65 37.41
CA SER A 313 -26.86 16.05 37.33
C SER A 313 -26.92 16.55 35.88
N ILE A 314 -27.28 17.81 35.75
CA ILE A 314 -27.23 18.56 34.48
C ILE A 314 -26.23 19.69 34.67
N SER A 315 -25.16 19.69 33.86
CA SER A 315 -24.17 20.74 33.83
C SER A 315 -24.38 21.64 32.60
N ILE A 316 -24.67 22.91 32.82
CA ILE A 316 -24.92 23.90 31.77
C ILE A 316 -23.80 24.92 31.82
N PRO A 317 -22.96 25.04 30.78
CA PRO A 317 -21.89 26.04 30.75
C PRO A 317 -22.43 27.42 30.40
N LEU A 318 -22.47 28.36 31.35
CA LEU A 318 -23.03 29.67 31.18
C LEU A 318 -22.02 30.72 30.67
N LEU A 319 -20.80 30.74 31.20
CA LEU A 319 -19.78 31.73 30.84
C LEU A 319 -18.41 31.04 30.59
N THR A 320 -17.75 31.38 29.49
CA THR A 320 -16.47 30.74 29.07
C THR A 320 -15.46 31.75 28.55
N THR A 321 -15.54 33.01 28.94
CA THR A 321 -14.57 34.08 28.58
C THR A 321 -14.09 34.06 27.10
N GLY A 322 -14.97 33.68 26.17
CA GLY A 322 -14.73 33.75 24.73
C GLY A 322 -14.03 32.49 24.13
N THR A 323 -13.53 31.55 24.93
CA THR A 323 -12.77 30.34 24.44
C THR A 323 -13.61 29.49 23.46
N ARG A 324 -14.89 29.24 23.77
CA ARG A 324 -15.77 28.45 22.89
C ARG A 324 -16.10 29.19 21.59
N VAL A 325 -16.33 30.54 21.64
CA VAL A 325 -16.55 31.31 20.42
C VAL A 325 -15.30 31.29 19.53
N ALA A 326 -14.12 31.38 20.13
CA ALA A 326 -12.86 31.24 19.40
C ALA A 326 -12.73 29.84 18.79
N GLY A 327 -13.10 28.76 19.54
CA GLY A 327 -13.13 27.38 19.04
C GLY A 327 -14.03 27.21 17.81
N ILE A 328 -15.25 27.76 17.83
CA ILE A 328 -16.15 27.73 16.66
C ILE A 328 -15.56 28.51 15.47
N LYS A 329 -14.97 29.69 15.73
CA LYS A 329 -14.31 30.44 14.65
C LYS A 329 -13.16 29.71 14.04
N SER A 330 -12.30 29.07 14.87
CA SER A 330 -11.20 28.21 14.40
C SER A 330 -11.73 27.07 13.54
N ALA A 331 -12.70 26.28 14.03
CA ALA A 331 -13.29 25.18 13.28
C ALA A 331 -13.92 25.61 11.93
N LYS A 332 -14.47 26.83 11.86
CA LYS A 332 -14.96 27.40 10.58
C LYS A 332 -13.85 27.75 9.62
N ILE A 333 -12.71 28.24 10.13
CA ILE A 333 -11.51 28.50 9.32
C ILE A 333 -10.95 27.18 8.79
N ASP A 334 -10.80 26.15 9.65
CA ASP A 334 -10.34 24.82 9.27
C ASP A 334 -11.23 24.18 8.19
N TYR A 335 -12.56 24.39 8.31
CA TYR A 335 -13.51 23.96 7.28
C TYR A 335 -13.27 24.69 5.95
N GLN A 336 -13.07 26.02 5.99
CA GLN A 336 -12.80 26.82 4.79
C GLN A 336 -11.48 26.42 4.12
N GLU A 337 -10.44 26.14 4.92
CA GLU A 337 -9.17 25.63 4.42
C GLU A 337 -9.35 24.27 3.74
N THR A 338 -10.15 23.38 4.34
CA THR A 338 -10.45 22.07 3.75
C THR A 338 -11.18 22.19 2.41
N VAL A 339 -12.14 23.13 2.29
CA VAL A 339 -12.83 23.43 1.02
C VAL A 339 -11.83 23.94 -0.03
N ASN A 340 -10.91 24.84 0.35
CA ASN A 340 -9.89 25.34 -0.57
C ASN A 340 -8.95 24.23 -1.04
N ASN A 341 -8.51 23.36 -0.12
CA ASN A 341 -7.64 22.20 -0.43
C ASN A 341 -8.34 21.23 -1.39
N ARG A 342 -9.65 20.97 -1.20
CA ARG A 342 -10.42 20.12 -2.12
C ARG A 342 -10.48 20.73 -3.52
N ARG A 343 -10.75 22.04 -3.64
CA ARG A 343 -10.78 22.73 -4.94
C ARG A 343 -9.42 22.69 -5.63
N GLN A 344 -8.36 22.96 -4.89
CA GLN A 344 -7.00 22.89 -5.43
C GLN A 344 -6.67 21.48 -5.93
N ALA A 345 -7.05 20.44 -5.20
CA ALA A 345 -6.86 19.06 -5.61
C ALA A 345 -7.71 18.70 -6.84
N GLU A 346 -8.94 19.22 -6.94
CA GLU A 346 -9.79 19.07 -8.13
C GLU A 346 -9.10 19.63 -9.39
N ASP A 347 -8.59 20.86 -9.31
CA ASP A 347 -7.85 21.46 -10.40
C ASP A 347 -6.56 20.68 -10.72
N GLY A 348 -5.86 20.21 -9.67
CA GLY A 348 -4.66 19.36 -9.80
C GLY A 348 -4.94 18.06 -10.53
N LEU A 349 -6.02 17.35 -10.19
CA LEU A 349 -6.43 16.10 -10.87
C LEU A 349 -6.78 16.32 -12.34
N ARG A 350 -7.42 17.46 -12.69
CA ARG A 350 -7.71 17.81 -14.08
C ARG A 350 -6.44 18.08 -14.87
N VAL A 351 -5.46 18.77 -14.26
CA VAL A 351 -4.14 18.99 -14.89
C VAL A 351 -3.41 17.67 -15.08
N GLN A 352 -3.43 16.80 -14.06
CA GLN A 352 -2.82 15.46 -14.13
C GLN A 352 -3.45 14.60 -15.23
N TYR A 353 -4.77 14.60 -15.35
CA TYR A 353 -5.46 13.90 -16.44
C TYR A 353 -5.00 14.36 -17.82
N ASN A 354 -4.96 15.69 -18.06
CA ASN A 354 -4.49 16.22 -19.32
C ASN A 354 -3.03 15.83 -19.61
N GLN A 355 -2.17 15.86 -18.58
CA GLN A 355 -0.77 15.44 -18.72
C GLN A 355 -0.65 13.97 -19.10
N LEU A 356 -1.38 13.07 -18.42
CA LEU A 356 -1.36 11.64 -18.73
C LEU A 356 -1.91 11.33 -20.13
N CYS A 357 -2.91 12.09 -20.60
CA CYS A 357 -3.39 11.98 -21.97
C CYS A 357 -2.30 12.37 -22.98
N TYR A 358 -1.55 13.47 -22.73
CA TYR A 358 -0.44 13.86 -23.59
C TYR A 358 0.71 12.85 -23.55
N ASP A 359 1.03 12.33 -22.39
CA ASP A 359 2.08 11.31 -22.21
C ASP A 359 1.73 10.03 -22.99
N LEU A 360 0.49 9.56 -22.90
CA LEU A 360 0.01 8.39 -23.63
C LEU A 360 0.02 8.64 -25.16
N ALA A 361 -0.46 9.79 -25.61
CA ALA A 361 -0.46 10.15 -27.04
C ALA A 361 0.98 10.20 -27.58
N SER A 362 1.91 10.84 -26.87
CA SER A 362 3.32 10.91 -27.23
C SER A 362 4.00 9.54 -27.22
N ALA A 363 3.66 8.67 -26.24
CA ALA A 363 4.18 7.31 -26.18
C ALA A 363 3.72 6.47 -27.37
N LEU A 364 2.45 6.58 -27.77
CA LEU A 364 1.90 5.90 -28.96
C LEU A 364 2.58 6.35 -30.24
N GLU A 365 2.82 7.65 -30.42
CA GLU A 365 3.56 8.19 -31.58
C GLU A 365 4.99 7.66 -31.60
N THR A 366 5.67 7.67 -30.46
CA THR A 366 7.03 7.14 -30.32
C THR A 366 7.06 5.64 -30.64
N TYR A 367 6.08 4.87 -30.18
CA TYR A 367 5.97 3.45 -30.46
C TYR A 367 5.83 3.16 -31.97
N ASP A 368 4.98 3.89 -32.69
CA ASP A 368 4.82 3.74 -34.15
C ASP A 368 6.14 4.02 -34.88
N ILE A 369 6.85 5.10 -34.50
CA ILE A 369 8.15 5.46 -35.09
C ILE A 369 9.19 4.38 -34.81
N GLN A 370 9.32 3.92 -33.55
CA GLN A 370 10.36 2.96 -33.19
C GLN A 370 10.06 1.54 -33.73
N SER A 371 8.80 1.18 -33.87
CA SER A 371 8.38 -0.06 -34.53
C SER A 371 8.85 -0.09 -36.00
N ARG A 372 8.63 1.00 -36.75
CA ARG A 372 9.09 1.14 -38.13
C ARG A 372 10.63 1.19 -38.23
N ASN A 373 11.29 1.90 -37.32
CA ASN A 373 12.74 1.96 -37.27
C ASN A 373 13.36 0.57 -37.05
N LEU A 374 12.77 -0.24 -36.15
CA LEU A 374 13.21 -1.61 -35.92
C LEU A 374 13.10 -2.47 -37.18
N GLU A 375 11.96 -2.40 -37.88
CA GLU A 375 11.74 -3.14 -39.13
C GLU A 375 12.78 -2.74 -40.20
N VAL A 376 13.04 -1.44 -40.36
CA VAL A 376 14.04 -0.93 -41.32
C VAL A 376 15.45 -1.37 -40.94
N SER A 377 15.85 -1.24 -39.66
CA SER A 377 17.17 -1.64 -39.17
C SER A 377 17.38 -3.16 -39.33
N GLN A 378 16.35 -3.98 -39.11
CA GLN A 378 16.42 -5.42 -39.36
C GLN A 378 16.70 -5.73 -40.84
N ARG A 379 15.95 -5.11 -41.76
CA ARG A 379 16.15 -5.31 -43.20
C ARG A 379 17.57 -4.85 -43.64
N VAL A 380 18.07 -3.77 -43.08
CA VAL A 380 19.42 -3.27 -43.37
C VAL A 380 20.48 -4.26 -42.88
N PHE A 381 20.34 -4.73 -41.64
CA PHE A 381 21.27 -5.71 -41.07
C PHE A 381 21.29 -7.02 -41.87
N ASP A 382 20.14 -7.55 -42.23
CA ASP A 382 20.02 -8.78 -43.02
C ASP A 382 20.69 -8.61 -44.42
N ASN A 383 20.46 -7.48 -45.09
CA ASN A 383 21.02 -7.19 -46.41
C ASN A 383 22.56 -7.02 -46.35
N ILE A 384 23.07 -6.31 -45.34
CA ILE A 384 24.53 -6.12 -45.18
C ILE A 384 25.19 -7.45 -44.80
N THR A 385 24.61 -8.23 -43.95
CA THR A 385 25.09 -9.59 -43.57
C THR A 385 25.17 -10.50 -44.79
N GLU A 386 24.14 -10.48 -45.67
CA GLU A 386 24.12 -11.24 -46.90
C GLU A 386 25.23 -10.77 -47.86
N LYS A 387 25.38 -9.45 -48.07
CA LYS A 387 26.49 -8.88 -48.90
C LYS A 387 27.87 -9.24 -48.36
N TYR A 388 28.06 -9.26 -47.04
CA TYR A 388 29.32 -9.65 -46.41
C TYR A 388 29.66 -11.12 -46.71
N ARG A 389 28.68 -12.03 -46.67
CA ARG A 389 28.87 -13.45 -47.03
C ARG A 389 29.38 -13.64 -48.47
N TYR A 390 29.06 -12.71 -49.38
CA TYR A 390 29.53 -12.73 -50.76
C TYR A 390 30.78 -11.83 -50.99
N GLY A 391 31.41 -11.32 -49.93
CA GLY A 391 32.58 -10.46 -50.02
C GLY A 391 32.28 -9.07 -50.62
N ARG A 392 31.03 -8.60 -50.58
CA ARG A 392 30.58 -7.31 -51.15
C ARG A 392 30.32 -6.23 -50.09
N ALA A 393 30.51 -6.52 -48.81
CA ALA A 393 30.48 -5.57 -47.71
C ALA A 393 31.69 -5.84 -46.79
N SER A 394 32.11 -4.82 -46.06
CA SER A 394 33.22 -4.92 -45.10
C SER A 394 32.72 -5.38 -43.72
N SER A 395 33.62 -5.90 -42.88
CA SER A 395 33.34 -6.23 -41.48
C SER A 395 32.89 -5.00 -40.69
N LEU A 396 33.39 -3.82 -41.01
CA LEU A 396 32.96 -2.56 -40.36
C LEU A 396 31.50 -2.24 -40.67
N GLU A 397 31.04 -2.45 -41.90
CA GLU A 397 29.63 -2.23 -42.27
C GLU A 397 28.70 -3.18 -41.52
N VAL A 398 29.10 -4.43 -41.35
CA VAL A 398 28.34 -5.41 -40.56
C VAL A 398 28.32 -5.03 -39.09
N THR A 399 29.44 -4.62 -38.51
CA THR A 399 29.52 -4.18 -37.12
C THR A 399 28.63 -2.96 -36.86
N ASN A 400 28.65 -1.98 -37.76
CA ASN A 400 27.79 -0.80 -37.67
C ASN A 400 26.31 -1.19 -37.75
N ALA A 401 25.90 -1.99 -38.74
CA ALA A 401 24.55 -2.46 -38.89
C ALA A 401 24.07 -3.30 -37.69
N SER A 402 24.98 -4.08 -37.08
CA SER A 402 24.70 -4.81 -35.83
C SER A 402 24.47 -3.86 -34.64
N THR A 403 25.26 -2.79 -34.55
CA THR A 403 25.07 -1.77 -33.50
C THR A 403 23.73 -1.02 -33.69
N ASP A 404 23.40 -0.72 -34.94
CA ASP A 404 22.17 0.00 -35.30
C ASP A 404 20.91 -0.86 -34.97
N ILE A 405 20.92 -2.14 -35.28
CA ILE A 405 19.78 -3.02 -34.96
C ILE A 405 19.62 -3.20 -33.44
N ILE A 406 20.70 -3.36 -32.68
CA ILE A 406 20.64 -3.46 -31.21
C ILE A 406 20.08 -2.16 -30.62
N SER A 407 20.51 -1.00 -31.14
CA SER A 407 19.99 0.29 -30.71
C SER A 407 18.49 0.44 -31.04
N ALA A 408 18.08 0.02 -32.25
CA ALA A 408 16.69 0.04 -32.67
C ALA A 408 15.82 -0.90 -31.79
N GLN A 409 16.31 -2.11 -31.46
CA GLN A 409 15.65 -3.03 -30.54
C GLN A 409 15.48 -2.43 -29.14
N SER A 410 16.52 -1.79 -28.61
CA SER A 410 16.46 -1.12 -27.30
C SER A 410 15.44 0.03 -27.29
N ASN A 411 15.43 0.85 -28.34
CA ASN A 411 14.50 1.99 -28.48
C ASN A 411 13.06 1.51 -28.63
N TYR A 412 12.82 0.45 -29.40
CA TYR A 412 11.48 -0.16 -29.53
C TYR A 412 10.96 -0.66 -28.20
N ILE A 413 11.77 -1.40 -27.45
CA ILE A 413 11.43 -1.92 -26.12
C ILE A 413 11.10 -0.78 -25.16
N GLN A 414 11.91 0.28 -25.16
CA GLN A 414 11.66 1.47 -24.36
C GLN A 414 10.32 2.14 -24.73
N ALA A 415 9.99 2.20 -26.01
CA ALA A 415 8.73 2.74 -26.50
C ALA A 415 7.53 1.88 -26.06
N VAL A 416 7.64 0.54 -26.14
CA VAL A 416 6.62 -0.40 -25.60
C VAL A 416 6.39 -0.15 -24.12
N MET A 417 7.46 -0.07 -23.32
CA MET A 417 7.37 0.20 -21.87
C MET A 417 6.72 1.57 -21.60
N SER A 418 7.01 2.59 -22.40
CA SER A 418 6.44 3.92 -22.25
C SER A 418 4.93 3.92 -22.49
N VAL A 419 4.44 3.22 -23.55
CA VAL A 419 3.00 3.08 -23.81
C VAL A 419 2.30 2.37 -22.65
N LEU A 420 2.83 1.22 -22.23
CA LEU A 420 2.21 0.42 -21.19
C LEU A 420 2.20 1.15 -19.83
N SER A 421 3.28 1.87 -19.50
CA SER A 421 3.36 2.68 -18.28
C SER A 421 2.38 3.85 -18.30
N ALA A 422 2.28 4.57 -19.43
CA ALA A 422 1.34 5.68 -19.58
C ALA A 422 -0.11 5.19 -19.57
N GLN A 423 -0.40 4.05 -20.19
CA GLN A 423 -1.72 3.41 -20.16
C GLN A 423 -2.12 3.06 -18.73
N VAL A 424 -1.27 2.35 -17.98
CA VAL A 424 -1.54 1.97 -16.58
C VAL A 424 -1.75 3.20 -15.71
N ALA A 425 -0.95 4.26 -15.89
CA ALA A 425 -1.10 5.50 -15.12
C ALA A 425 -2.42 6.23 -15.41
N LEU A 426 -2.89 6.22 -16.67
CA LEU A 426 -4.16 6.82 -17.04
C LEU A 426 -5.35 5.97 -16.55
N GLU A 427 -5.30 4.64 -16.69
CA GLU A 427 -6.30 3.71 -16.14
C GLU A 427 -6.45 3.89 -14.62
N ASP A 428 -5.32 4.05 -13.91
CA ASP A 428 -5.29 4.27 -12.46
C ASP A 428 -5.95 5.60 -12.07
N LEU A 429 -5.71 6.68 -12.82
CA LEU A 429 -6.37 7.97 -12.59
C LEU A 429 -7.87 7.93 -12.86
N LEU A 430 -8.29 7.22 -13.93
CA LEU A 430 -9.69 7.07 -14.33
C LEU A 430 -10.47 6.10 -13.44
N ASN A 431 -9.79 5.33 -12.61
CA ASN A 431 -10.36 4.24 -11.83
C ASN A 431 -11.10 3.22 -12.74
N GLU A 432 -10.48 2.91 -13.87
CA GLU A 432 -10.97 1.85 -14.76
C GLU A 432 -10.39 0.49 -14.34
N LYS A 433 -11.27 -0.54 -14.40
CA LYS A 433 -10.93 -1.90 -13.95
C LYS A 433 -10.44 -2.75 -15.11
#